data_fa3041a45a080d44bc97ba536052d881
#
_entry.id   fa3041a45a080d44bc97ba536052d881
#
_cell.length_a   1.000
_cell.length_b   1.000
_cell.length_c   1.000
_cell.angle_alpha   90.00
_cell.angle_beta   90.00
_cell.angle_gamma   90.00
#
_symmetry.space_group_name_H-M   'P 1'
#
loop_
_entity.id
_entity.type
_entity.pdbx_description
1 polymer ?
#
loop_
_entity_poly.entity_id
_entity_poly.type
_entity_poly.pdbx_seq_one_letter_code
_entity_poly.pdbx_strand_id
1 'polypeptide(L)'
;MAPPPQPFAPTSGKVKAAIIGSGNIGTDLMIKIMRNSAILEMGAFVGIDPESDGLKRAARMGVATTHEGIEGLVKLDVWPEIGVVFDATSAGAHPHHSAVVTGAGKVMIDLTPAAIGPYGA
;
A
#
# COMPACT_ATOMS: atom_id res chain seq x y z
N MET A 1 -2.76 4.55 33.78
CA MET A 1 -3.87 4.47 32.82
C MET A 1 -3.33 4.42 31.40
N ALA A 2 -3.85 3.50 30.62
CA ALA A 2 -3.40 3.39 29.24
C ALA A 2 -3.99 4.51 28.39
N PRO A 3 -3.25 5.02 27.39
CA PRO A 3 -3.79 6.00 26.47
C PRO A 3 -4.88 5.35 25.60
N PRO A 4 -5.80 6.14 25.04
CA PRO A 4 -6.79 5.59 24.14
C PRO A 4 -6.10 5.00 22.89
N PRO A 5 -6.66 3.93 22.32
CA PRO A 5 -6.05 3.35 21.12
C PRO A 5 -6.08 4.32 19.96
N GLN A 6 -5.02 4.30 19.15
CA GLN A 6 -4.95 5.09 17.94
C GLN A 6 -5.67 4.34 16.82
N PRO A 7 -6.35 5.04 15.89
CA PRO A 7 -7.05 4.38 14.80
C PRO A 7 -6.16 3.48 13.96
N PHE A 8 -4.87 3.81 13.87
CA PHE A 8 -3.92 3.04 13.06
C PHE A 8 -2.89 2.31 13.92
N ALA A 9 -3.14 2.18 15.24
CA ALA A 9 -2.19 1.52 16.13
C ALA A 9 -2.07 0.04 15.73
N PRO A 10 -0.86 -0.44 15.45
CA PRO A 10 -0.68 -1.82 15.03
C PRO A 10 -0.75 -2.78 16.20
N THR A 11 -1.35 -3.95 15.98
CA THR A 11 -1.45 -4.97 17.01
C THR A 11 -0.11 -5.67 17.26
N SER A 12 0.79 -5.61 16.26
CA SER A 12 2.11 -6.24 16.32
C SER A 12 3.22 -5.28 16.70
N GLY A 13 2.90 -4.00 16.94
CA GLY A 13 3.92 -2.96 17.12
C GLY A 13 4.45 -2.39 15.81
N LYS A 14 3.96 -2.87 14.67
CA LYS A 14 4.35 -2.37 13.36
C LYS A 14 3.20 -1.61 12.71
N VAL A 15 3.54 -0.63 11.86
CA VAL A 15 2.55 0.11 11.09
C VAL A 15 2.14 -0.73 9.87
N LYS A 16 0.85 -0.85 9.65
CA LYS A 16 0.35 -1.58 8.48
C LYS A 16 0.45 -0.73 7.23
N ALA A 17 1.01 -1.32 6.18
CA ALA A 17 1.24 -0.65 4.91
C ALA A 17 0.35 -1.25 3.84
N ALA A 18 -0.12 -0.41 2.92
CA ALA A 18 -0.73 -0.86 1.69
C ALA A 18 0.15 -0.43 0.53
N ILE A 19 0.16 -1.24 -0.53
CA ILE A 19 0.89 -0.90 -1.76
C ILE A 19 -0.14 -0.89 -2.89
N ILE A 20 -0.18 0.21 -3.63
CA ILE A 20 -1.01 0.32 -4.84
C ILE A 20 -0.08 0.14 -6.04
N GLY A 21 -0.34 -0.87 -6.85
CA GLY A 21 0.50 -1.21 -7.98
C GLY A 21 1.10 -2.59 -7.79
N SER A 22 0.57 -3.58 -8.50
CA SER A 22 0.95 -4.98 -8.32
C SER A 22 2.01 -5.45 -9.32
N GLY A 23 2.70 -4.52 -9.99
CA GLY A 23 3.79 -4.83 -10.90
C GLY A 23 5.07 -5.17 -10.14
N ASN A 24 6.19 -5.12 -10.87
CA ASN A 24 7.48 -5.54 -10.30
C ASN A 24 7.94 -4.68 -9.13
N ILE A 25 7.78 -3.35 -9.24
CA ILE A 25 8.22 -2.46 -8.17
C ILE A 25 7.41 -2.69 -6.91
N GLY A 26 6.09 -2.77 -7.04
CA GLY A 26 5.22 -3.01 -5.89
C GLY A 26 5.46 -4.37 -5.27
N THR A 27 5.64 -5.40 -6.09
CA THR A 27 5.88 -6.75 -5.60
C THR A 27 7.22 -6.84 -4.86
N ASP A 28 8.27 -6.22 -5.39
CA ASP A 28 9.57 -6.22 -4.72
C ASP A 28 9.50 -5.49 -3.38
N LEU A 29 8.78 -4.37 -3.34
CA LEU A 29 8.61 -3.64 -2.08
C LEU A 29 7.85 -4.48 -1.05
N MET A 30 6.79 -5.16 -1.47
CA MET A 30 6.03 -6.04 -0.57
C MET A 30 6.94 -7.09 0.05
N ILE A 31 7.75 -7.73 -0.78
CA ILE A 31 8.66 -8.78 -0.30
C ILE A 31 9.67 -8.21 0.68
N LYS A 32 10.23 -7.04 0.39
CA LYS A 32 11.19 -6.41 1.29
C LYS A 32 10.56 -6.05 2.63
N ILE A 33 9.35 -5.53 2.62
CA ILE A 33 8.65 -5.21 3.86
C ILE A 33 8.44 -6.48 4.69
N MET A 34 7.99 -7.56 4.05
CA MET A 34 7.70 -8.79 4.76
C MET A 34 8.94 -9.47 5.32
N ARG A 35 10.08 -9.32 4.63
CA ARG A 35 11.32 -9.99 5.05
C ARG A 35 12.15 -9.19 6.02
N ASN A 36 12.21 -7.88 5.84
CA ASN A 36 13.25 -7.07 6.47
C ASN A 36 12.77 -5.93 7.34
N SER A 37 11.52 -5.50 7.21
CA SER A 37 11.11 -4.31 7.93
C SER A 37 10.85 -4.59 9.40
N ALA A 38 11.42 -3.75 10.26
CA ALA A 38 11.18 -3.78 11.70
C ALA A 38 9.98 -2.91 12.08
N ILE A 39 9.57 -2.00 11.19
CA ILE A 39 8.55 -0.99 11.52
C ILE A 39 7.28 -1.12 10.68
N LEU A 40 7.33 -1.84 9.55
CA LEU A 40 6.17 -2.00 8.67
C LEU A 40 5.78 -3.46 8.55
N GLU A 41 4.48 -3.68 8.41
CA GLU A 41 3.95 -4.99 8.04
C GLU A 41 2.94 -4.79 6.91
N MET A 42 2.74 -5.82 6.09
CA MET A 42 1.81 -5.71 4.98
C MET A 42 0.37 -5.83 5.44
N GLY A 43 -0.43 -4.83 5.11
CA GLY A 43 -1.86 -4.86 5.34
C GLY A 43 -2.64 -5.20 4.08
N ALA A 44 -2.25 -4.61 2.94
CA ALA A 44 -2.98 -4.83 1.68
C ALA A 44 -2.07 -4.63 0.47
N PHE A 45 -2.37 -5.38 -0.59
CA PHE A 45 -1.67 -5.26 -1.87
C PHE A 45 -2.72 -5.08 -2.97
N VAL A 46 -2.59 -4.02 -3.75
CA VAL A 46 -3.66 -3.50 -4.60
C VAL A 46 -3.22 -3.45 -6.05
N GLY A 47 -4.03 -3.96 -6.94
CA GLY A 47 -3.82 -3.88 -8.38
C GLY A 47 -5.12 -3.61 -9.10
N ILE A 48 -5.09 -3.69 -10.43
CA ILE A 48 -6.28 -3.45 -11.26
C ILE A 48 -6.60 -4.63 -12.17
N ASP A 49 -5.76 -5.66 -12.17
CA ASP A 49 -5.95 -6.84 -13.02
C ASP A 49 -6.08 -8.07 -12.13
N PRO A 50 -7.21 -8.77 -12.17
CA PRO A 50 -7.39 -9.97 -11.34
C PRO A 50 -6.41 -11.10 -11.69
N GLU A 51 -5.80 -11.05 -12.88
CA GLU A 51 -4.81 -12.05 -13.29
C GLU A 51 -3.37 -11.66 -12.93
N SER A 52 -3.17 -10.56 -12.25
CA SER A 52 -1.85 -10.09 -11.86
C SER A 52 -1.11 -11.15 -11.04
N ASP A 53 0.11 -11.49 -11.47
CA ASP A 53 0.96 -12.42 -10.72
C ASP A 53 1.29 -11.89 -9.33
N GLY A 54 1.49 -10.58 -9.23
CA GLY A 54 1.78 -9.94 -7.94
C GLY A 54 0.63 -10.11 -6.95
N LEU A 55 -0.62 -9.94 -7.41
CA LEU A 55 -1.78 -10.15 -6.55
C LEU A 55 -1.92 -11.60 -6.13
N LYS A 56 -1.70 -12.54 -7.06
CA LYS A 56 -1.77 -13.96 -6.74
C LYS A 56 -0.71 -14.33 -5.70
N ARG A 57 0.48 -13.77 -5.85
CA ARG A 57 1.57 -14.02 -4.90
C ARG A 57 1.24 -13.48 -3.52
N ALA A 58 0.72 -12.25 -3.46
CA ALA A 58 0.34 -11.64 -2.19
C ALA A 58 -0.73 -12.46 -1.47
N ALA A 59 -1.73 -12.93 -2.22
CA ALA A 59 -2.79 -13.75 -1.65
C ALA A 59 -2.23 -15.04 -1.06
N ARG A 60 -1.28 -15.68 -1.75
CA ARG A 60 -0.65 -16.90 -1.26
C ARG A 60 0.16 -16.66 0.02
N MET A 61 0.65 -15.43 0.20
CA MET A 61 1.41 -15.05 1.39
C MET A 61 0.52 -14.54 2.53
N GLY A 62 -0.79 -14.61 2.36
CA GLY A 62 -1.72 -14.20 3.40
C GLY A 62 -2.02 -12.71 3.47
N VAL A 63 -1.64 -11.95 2.44
CA VAL A 63 -1.89 -10.51 2.40
C VAL A 63 -3.26 -10.25 1.77
N ALA A 64 -4.04 -9.33 2.35
CA ALA A 64 -5.31 -8.93 1.76
C ALA A 64 -5.08 -8.27 0.40
N THR A 65 -5.87 -8.63 -0.60
CA THR A 65 -5.69 -8.12 -1.96
C THR A 65 -7.00 -7.60 -2.54
N THR A 66 -6.87 -6.71 -3.51
CA THR A 66 -8.00 -6.29 -4.36
C THR A 66 -7.47 -5.97 -5.74
N HIS A 67 -8.27 -6.24 -6.76
CA HIS A 67 -7.95 -5.85 -8.14
C HIS A 67 -8.79 -4.66 -8.61
N GLU A 68 -9.45 -3.99 -7.69
CA GLU A 68 -10.31 -2.84 -8.00
C GLU A 68 -9.64 -1.50 -7.70
N GLY A 69 -8.33 -1.47 -7.61
CA GLY A 69 -7.59 -0.24 -7.39
C GLY A 69 -7.88 0.40 -6.04
N ILE A 70 -7.76 1.72 -6.00
CA ILE A 70 -7.97 2.46 -4.75
C ILE A 70 -9.40 2.30 -4.22
N GLU A 71 -10.38 2.18 -5.11
CA GLU A 71 -11.77 1.99 -4.70
C GLU A 71 -11.95 0.66 -3.96
N GLY A 72 -11.21 -0.37 -4.38
CA GLY A 72 -11.24 -1.65 -3.67
C GLY A 72 -10.51 -1.59 -2.35
N LEU A 73 -9.40 -0.84 -2.31
CA LEU A 73 -8.61 -0.70 -1.08
C LEU A 73 -9.44 -0.12 0.06
N VAL A 74 -10.20 0.94 -0.21
CA VAL A 74 -10.97 1.60 0.84
C VAL A 74 -12.14 0.75 1.34
N LYS A 75 -12.47 -0.32 0.63
CA LYS A 75 -13.53 -1.24 1.05
C LYS A 75 -13.01 -2.44 1.84
N LEU A 76 -11.70 -2.64 1.90
CA LEU A 76 -11.14 -3.77 2.63
C LEU A 76 -11.30 -3.57 4.13
N ASP A 77 -11.53 -4.65 4.85
CA ASP A 77 -11.67 -4.61 6.30
C ASP A 77 -10.44 -4.04 6.98
N VAL A 78 -9.27 -4.24 6.38
CA VAL A 78 -8.00 -3.76 6.95
C VAL A 78 -7.79 -2.26 6.71
N TRP A 79 -8.57 -1.63 5.84
CA TRP A 79 -8.36 -0.21 5.49
C TRP A 79 -8.25 0.71 6.70
N PRO A 80 -9.12 0.61 7.72
CA PRO A 80 -8.98 1.51 8.89
C PRO A 80 -7.65 1.33 9.63
N GLU A 81 -7.01 0.18 9.50
CA GLU A 81 -5.76 -0.12 10.19
C GLU A 81 -4.52 0.30 9.40
N ILE A 82 -4.69 0.65 8.13
CA ILE A 82 -3.57 1.07 7.28
C ILE A 82 -3.08 2.44 7.73
N GLY A 83 -1.78 2.56 7.98
CA GLY A 83 -1.18 3.85 8.36
C GLY A 83 -0.43 4.52 7.24
N VAL A 84 0.12 3.74 6.30
CA VAL A 84 0.90 4.28 5.19
C VAL A 84 0.54 3.55 3.90
N VAL A 85 0.50 4.30 2.81
CA VAL A 85 0.21 3.74 1.48
C VAL A 85 1.33 4.13 0.53
N PHE A 86 1.91 3.13 -0.13
CA PHE A 86 2.93 3.35 -1.16
C PHE A 86 2.26 3.28 -2.53
N ASP A 87 2.47 4.30 -3.35
CA ASP A 87 1.91 4.33 -4.69
C ASP A 87 2.99 3.99 -5.72
N ALA A 88 2.89 2.81 -6.30
CA ALA A 88 3.80 2.32 -7.33
C ALA A 88 3.10 2.23 -8.69
N THR A 89 2.08 3.06 -8.92
CA THR A 89 1.34 3.08 -10.18
C THR A 89 1.96 4.10 -11.13
N SER A 90 1.14 4.97 -11.73
CA SER A 90 1.61 5.95 -12.68
C SER A 90 1.46 7.36 -12.10
N ALA A 91 2.23 8.30 -12.66
CA ALA A 91 2.11 9.70 -12.25
C ALA A 91 0.71 10.25 -12.48
N GLY A 92 0.01 9.77 -13.52
CA GLY A 92 -1.33 10.23 -13.81
C GLY A 92 -2.37 9.80 -12.78
N ALA A 93 -2.17 8.63 -12.17
CA ALA A 93 -3.10 8.11 -11.16
C ALA A 93 -2.79 8.64 -9.75
N HIS A 94 -1.57 9.07 -9.51
CA HIS A 94 -1.11 9.44 -8.18
C HIS A 94 -1.93 10.57 -7.52
N PRO A 95 -2.31 11.66 -8.21
CA PRO A 95 -3.07 12.72 -7.56
C PRO A 95 -4.38 12.24 -6.94
N HIS A 96 -5.10 11.35 -7.63
CA HIS A 96 -6.34 10.79 -7.11
C HIS A 96 -6.05 9.91 -5.89
N HIS A 97 -5.04 9.05 -5.97
CA HIS A 97 -4.66 8.18 -4.86
C HIS A 97 -4.27 9.01 -3.65
N SER A 98 -3.46 10.04 -3.86
CA SER A 98 -3.01 10.92 -2.79
C SER A 98 -4.19 11.61 -2.10
N ALA A 99 -5.16 12.10 -2.88
CA ALA A 99 -6.32 12.77 -2.30
C ALA A 99 -7.12 11.83 -1.40
N VAL A 100 -7.34 10.58 -1.84
CA VAL A 100 -8.08 9.60 -1.05
C VAL A 100 -7.34 9.24 0.24
N VAL A 101 -6.04 8.95 0.12
CA VAL A 101 -5.24 8.48 1.24
C VAL A 101 -5.03 9.57 2.29
N THR A 102 -4.63 10.75 1.86
CA THR A 102 -4.40 11.86 2.80
C THR A 102 -5.71 12.37 3.37
N GLY A 103 -6.79 12.33 2.59
CA GLY A 103 -8.11 12.68 3.09
C GLY A 103 -8.60 11.75 4.20
N ALA A 104 -8.09 10.53 4.23
CA ALA A 104 -8.39 9.57 5.29
C ALA A 104 -7.42 9.65 6.48
N GLY A 105 -6.52 10.64 6.47
CA GLY A 105 -5.58 10.82 7.57
C GLY A 105 -4.38 9.89 7.54
N LYS A 106 -4.11 9.26 6.40
CA LYS A 106 -3.00 8.30 6.27
C LYS A 106 -1.84 8.93 5.50
N VAL A 107 -0.64 8.37 5.67
CA VAL A 107 0.55 8.84 4.98
C VAL A 107 0.62 8.24 3.59
N MET A 108 0.92 9.08 2.60
CA MET A 108 1.10 8.63 1.21
C MET A 108 2.57 8.79 0.82
N ILE A 109 3.15 7.73 0.26
CA ILE A 109 4.51 7.75 -0.26
C ILE A 109 4.46 7.45 -1.76
N ASP A 110 5.00 8.39 -2.54
CA ASP A 110 4.96 8.32 -4.00
C ASP A 110 6.20 7.62 -4.54
N LEU A 111 5.99 6.50 -5.23
CA LEU A 111 7.05 5.77 -5.92
C LEU A 111 6.84 5.79 -7.43
N THR A 112 6.01 6.70 -7.93
CA THR A 112 5.69 6.71 -9.35
C THR A 112 6.90 7.11 -10.19
N PRO A 113 7.10 6.47 -11.34
CA PRO A 113 8.31 6.69 -12.13
C PRO A 113 8.50 8.12 -12.65
N ALA A 114 7.41 8.85 -12.84
CA ALA A 114 7.52 10.21 -13.36
C ALA A 114 8.25 11.15 -12.42
N ALA A 115 8.35 10.80 -11.14
CA ALA A 115 9.08 11.61 -10.18
C ALA A 115 10.58 11.59 -10.46
N ILE A 116 11.06 10.63 -11.24
CA ILE A 116 12.49 10.50 -11.53
C ILE A 116 12.95 11.53 -12.55
N GLY A 117 12.12 11.94 -13.43
CA GLY A 117 12.50 12.88 -14.47
C GLY A 117 13.50 12.27 -15.47
N PRO A 118 13.56 12.82 -16.62
CA PRO A 118 14.49 12.33 -17.63
C PRO A 118 15.89 12.81 -17.37
N TYR A 119 16.02 12.73 -17.01
CA TYR A 119 16.77 13.40 -16.84
C TYR A 119 17.32 13.22 -16.20
N GLY A 120 17.06 12.89 -16.03
CA GLY A 120 17.25 12.84 -15.77
C GLY A 120 17.61 12.96 -16.08
N ALA A 121 17.55 13.05 -16.28
CA ALA A 121 17.77 13.31 -16.45
C ALA A 121 17.65 13.34 -16.22
#